data_75266c5265e5a37f06a0267d9abaf27a
#
_entry.id   75266c5265e5a37f06a0267d9abaf27a
#
_cell.length_a   1.000
_cell.length_b   1.000
_cell.length_c   1.000
_cell.angle_alpha   90.00
_cell.angle_beta   90.00
_cell.angle_gamma   90.00
#
_symmetry.space_group_name_H-M   'P 1'
#
loop_
_entity.id
_entity.type
_entity.pdbx_description
1 polymer ?
#
loop_
_entity_poly.entity_id
_entity_poly.type
_entity_poly.pdbx_seq_one_letter_code
_entity_poly.pdbx_strand_id
1 'polypeptide(L)'
;MSVGLFKHQREFVHSEAKYPALVSGYGAGKTYALCVKALIECGRNAGHTGLLMSPTYRMIKDTLQPTFEEVLRSVKFNYEYSATDNRYRVYWSDGFADVILRSAENYRRLAGLNLAWAGIDESALLKDDQCWKMVLSRLRQGNTLRAFVCTTPEGFNYVYEYWKENPKEGYELIQANTEDNTKLPKEFIESLKQNYDEKLIKAYMQGQFVNLQYGATYYNFDREKNVKNVKYNPNQPIYVGIDFNIDPLCAVLSQVQPNSRVHVFDEFKLRHTGEKQLLTEQMALAIKDKYPNRIYYCYPDPSGKARKTSAVDSDHDILRQAGFILRVKRQAPRVIDRVNAANKLFDTLVVDPKCKNLIADFEQVVNKEGTRDIDKSNPDLTHMSDAFGYFVDYEFPIRKPKTKTFMV
;
A
#
# COMPACT_ATOMS: atom_id res chain seq x y z
N MET A 1 -5.33 12.61 37.04
CA MET A 1 -6.23 11.45 36.88
C MET A 1 -5.62 10.48 35.89
N SER A 2 -5.41 9.23 36.27
CA SER A 2 -4.80 8.26 35.33
C SER A 2 -5.92 7.54 34.60
N VAL A 3 -6.11 7.85 33.34
CA VAL A 3 -6.86 6.98 32.43
C VAL A 3 -6.01 5.72 32.26
N GLY A 4 -6.55 4.55 32.62
CA GLY A 4 -5.83 3.27 32.51
C GLY A 4 -5.65 2.88 31.07
N LEU A 5 -4.57 3.36 30.42
CA LEU A 5 -4.23 3.06 29.03
C LEU A 5 -3.27 1.87 28.93
N PHE A 6 -3.45 1.03 27.94
CA PHE A 6 -2.47 0.02 27.55
C PHE A 6 -1.19 0.66 26.99
N LYS A 7 -0.10 -0.10 26.88
CA LYS A 7 1.19 0.42 26.45
C LYS A 7 1.10 1.14 25.09
N HIS A 8 0.58 0.47 24.06
CA HIS A 8 0.41 1.03 22.71
C HIS A 8 -0.51 2.27 22.67
N GLN A 9 -1.56 2.29 23.50
CA GLN A 9 -2.42 3.47 23.64
C GLN A 9 -1.66 4.64 24.23
N ARG A 10 -0.83 4.42 25.27
CA ARG A 10 0.00 5.48 25.86
C ARG A 10 1.02 6.01 24.86
N GLU A 11 1.67 5.14 24.13
CA GLU A 11 2.63 5.54 23.07
C GLU A 11 1.94 6.44 22.05
N PHE A 12 0.77 6.03 21.54
CA PHE A 12 0.02 6.84 20.57
C PHE A 12 -0.48 8.16 21.16
N VAL A 13 -1.08 8.13 22.33
CA VAL A 13 -1.68 9.32 22.98
C VAL A 13 -0.61 10.37 23.26
N HIS A 14 0.59 9.97 23.71
CA HIS A 14 1.70 10.87 24.04
C HIS A 14 2.66 11.10 22.89
N SER A 15 2.48 10.49 21.74
CA SER A 15 3.30 10.77 20.56
C SER A 15 3.29 12.26 20.23
N GLU A 16 4.50 12.81 20.03
CA GLU A 16 4.73 14.19 19.61
C GLU A 16 4.89 14.33 18.10
N ALA A 17 4.82 13.22 17.37
CA ALA A 17 4.83 13.23 15.91
C ALA A 17 3.68 14.08 15.35
N LYS A 18 3.91 14.71 14.21
CA LYS A 18 2.91 15.55 13.55
C LYS A 18 1.74 14.71 13.03
N TYR A 19 2.04 13.47 12.60
CA TYR A 19 1.09 12.54 11.98
C TYR A 19 1.24 11.13 12.55
N PRO A 20 0.88 10.87 13.83
CA PRO A 20 0.93 9.52 14.38
C PRO A 20 -0.24 8.68 13.92
N ALA A 21 0.00 7.39 13.68
CA ALA A 21 -1.01 6.37 13.40
C ALA A 21 -0.96 5.25 14.43
N LEU A 22 -2.12 4.85 14.94
CA LEU A 22 -2.29 3.60 15.69
C LEU A 22 -2.97 2.56 14.80
N VAL A 23 -2.21 1.59 14.36
CA VAL A 23 -2.69 0.48 13.54
C VAL A 23 -2.68 -0.79 14.38
N SER A 24 -3.83 -1.41 14.58
CA SER A 24 -3.89 -2.58 15.46
C SER A 24 -5.04 -3.53 15.11
N GLY A 25 -5.01 -4.73 15.69
CA GLY A 25 -6.10 -5.69 15.58
C GLY A 25 -7.41 -5.20 16.19
N TYR A 26 -8.47 -5.97 15.98
CA TYR A 26 -9.80 -5.69 16.57
C TYR A 26 -9.74 -5.73 18.10
N GLY A 27 -10.53 -4.86 18.74
CA GLY A 27 -10.63 -4.82 20.20
C GLY A 27 -9.42 -4.24 20.94
N ALA A 28 -8.36 -3.81 20.27
CA ALA A 28 -7.18 -3.20 20.92
C ALA A 28 -7.43 -1.83 21.56
N GLY A 29 -8.63 -1.25 21.40
CA GLY A 29 -9.02 0.03 22.02
C GLY A 29 -8.53 1.26 21.25
N LYS A 30 -8.46 1.17 19.90
CA LYS A 30 -8.04 2.26 18.99
C LYS A 30 -8.87 3.52 19.14
N THR A 31 -10.18 3.40 18.99
CA THR A 31 -11.12 4.53 19.05
C THR A 31 -11.05 5.24 20.41
N TYR A 32 -10.89 4.48 21.50
CA TYR A 32 -10.69 5.05 22.83
C TYR A 32 -9.40 5.88 22.90
N ALA A 33 -8.30 5.35 22.41
CA ALA A 33 -7.01 6.05 22.35
C ALA A 33 -7.09 7.32 21.49
N LEU A 34 -7.79 7.25 20.35
CA LEU A 34 -8.05 8.40 19.47
C LEU A 34 -8.79 9.51 20.22
N CYS A 35 -9.84 9.15 20.96
CA CYS A 35 -10.65 10.11 21.74
C CYS A 35 -9.84 10.73 22.88
N VAL A 36 -9.00 9.95 23.57
CA VAL A 36 -8.11 10.49 24.63
C VAL A 36 -7.09 11.46 24.02
N LYS A 37 -6.46 11.10 22.89
CA LYS A 37 -5.54 12.00 22.19
C LYS A 37 -6.25 13.27 21.74
N ALA A 38 -7.46 13.17 21.19
CA ALA A 38 -8.27 14.32 20.81
C ALA A 38 -8.48 15.28 21.99
N LEU A 39 -8.77 14.76 23.17
CA LEU A 39 -8.96 15.58 24.37
C LEU A 39 -7.66 16.29 24.81
N ILE A 40 -6.51 15.63 24.69
CA ILE A 40 -5.20 16.26 24.93
C ILE A 40 -4.94 17.40 23.93
N GLU A 41 -5.24 17.14 22.65
CA GLU A 41 -5.05 18.18 21.62
C GLU A 41 -6.04 19.35 21.79
N CYS A 42 -7.24 19.11 22.34
CA CYS A 42 -8.12 20.21 22.75
C CYS A 42 -7.45 21.12 23.79
N GLY A 43 -6.87 20.54 24.84
CA GLY A 43 -6.19 21.32 25.89
C GLY A 43 -4.97 22.08 25.36
N ARG A 44 -4.20 21.50 24.43
CA ARG A 44 -3.08 22.16 23.78
C ARG A 44 -3.49 23.33 22.87
N ASN A 45 -4.72 23.27 22.37
CA ASN A 45 -5.26 24.21 21.39
C ASN A 45 -6.54 24.89 21.90
N ALA A 46 -6.55 25.32 23.18
CA ALA A 46 -7.67 26.06 23.75
C ALA A 46 -8.02 27.27 22.88
N GLY A 47 -9.31 27.54 22.68
CA GLY A 47 -9.83 28.58 21.78
C GLY A 47 -9.91 28.19 20.30
N HIS A 48 -9.44 26.99 19.93
CA HIS A 48 -9.44 26.54 18.53
C HIS A 48 -10.34 25.31 18.31
N THR A 49 -10.58 25.03 17.03
CA THR A 49 -11.45 23.92 16.62
C THR A 49 -10.63 22.70 16.21
N GLY A 50 -11.01 21.53 16.75
CA GLY A 50 -10.55 20.22 16.31
C GLY A 50 -11.62 19.45 15.54
N LEU A 51 -11.18 18.40 14.85
CA LEU A 51 -12.04 17.51 14.06
C LEU A 51 -11.87 16.07 14.51
N LEU A 52 -12.98 15.40 14.79
CA LEU A 52 -13.05 13.93 14.84
C LEU A 52 -13.86 13.42 13.64
N MET A 53 -13.36 12.37 12.99
CA MET A 53 -13.91 11.88 11.75
C MET A 53 -13.93 10.34 11.72
N SER A 54 -14.95 9.78 11.05
CA SER A 54 -15.03 8.36 10.67
C SER A 54 -15.45 8.24 9.22
N PRO A 55 -15.28 7.07 8.57
CA PRO A 55 -15.67 6.85 7.18
C PRO A 55 -17.13 7.23 6.91
N THR A 56 -18.06 6.80 7.75
CA THR A 56 -19.50 7.06 7.60
C THR A 56 -20.11 7.79 8.77
N TYR A 57 -21.23 8.47 8.53
CA TYR A 57 -21.98 9.12 9.62
C TYR A 57 -22.52 8.10 10.64
N ARG A 58 -22.88 6.90 10.20
CA ARG A 58 -23.34 5.83 11.08
C ARG A 58 -22.23 5.42 12.05
N MET A 59 -21.00 5.22 11.58
CA MET A 59 -19.86 4.89 12.45
C MET A 59 -19.58 5.98 13.48
N ILE A 60 -19.80 7.25 13.13
CA ILE A 60 -19.74 8.33 14.13
C ILE A 60 -20.75 8.10 15.24
N LYS A 61 -22.00 7.84 14.90
CA LYS A 61 -23.08 7.70 15.89
C LYS A 61 -22.99 6.42 16.70
N ASP A 62 -22.58 5.32 16.08
CA ASP A 62 -22.57 4.00 16.71
C ASP A 62 -21.29 3.78 17.57
N THR A 63 -20.16 4.43 17.23
CA THR A 63 -18.87 4.17 17.89
C THR A 63 -18.13 5.41 18.34
N LEU A 64 -17.78 6.32 17.44
CA LEU A 64 -16.87 7.43 17.74
C LEU A 64 -17.47 8.40 18.77
N GLN A 65 -18.71 8.82 18.57
CA GLN A 65 -19.39 9.76 19.46
C GLN A 65 -19.61 9.18 20.86
N PRO A 66 -20.18 7.97 21.03
CA PRO A 66 -20.34 7.36 22.35
C PRO A 66 -19.01 7.20 23.08
N THR A 67 -17.95 6.80 22.38
CA THR A 67 -16.60 6.65 22.95
C THR A 67 -16.01 7.99 23.39
N PHE A 68 -16.20 9.05 22.60
CA PHE A 68 -15.74 10.39 22.99
C PHE A 68 -16.47 10.89 24.26
N GLU A 69 -17.77 10.69 24.34
CA GLU A 69 -18.55 11.01 25.53
C GLU A 69 -18.14 10.19 26.76
N GLU A 70 -17.81 8.90 26.55
CA GLU A 70 -17.27 8.05 27.62
C GLU A 70 -15.97 8.62 28.18
N VAL A 71 -15.05 9.03 27.29
CA VAL A 71 -13.76 9.66 27.64
C VAL A 71 -14.03 10.96 28.43
N LEU A 72 -14.89 11.86 27.95
CA LEU A 72 -15.22 13.11 28.62
C LEU A 72 -15.76 12.87 30.02
N ARG A 73 -16.69 11.91 30.16
CA ARG A 73 -17.27 11.53 31.48
C ARG A 73 -16.22 10.91 32.41
N SER A 74 -15.34 10.05 31.88
CA SER A 74 -14.34 9.35 32.71
C SER A 74 -13.33 10.31 33.35
N VAL A 75 -13.04 11.42 32.68
CA VAL A 75 -12.14 12.47 33.19
C VAL A 75 -12.89 13.67 33.81
N LYS A 76 -14.24 13.61 33.87
CA LYS A 76 -15.13 14.62 34.46
C LYS A 76 -14.97 16.02 33.85
N PHE A 77 -14.78 16.12 32.53
CA PHE A 77 -14.80 17.39 31.81
C PHE A 77 -16.25 17.86 31.61
N ASN A 78 -16.45 19.16 31.79
CA ASN A 78 -17.68 19.81 31.41
C ASN A 78 -17.73 20.01 29.92
N TYR A 79 -18.85 19.68 29.30
CA TYR A 79 -19.04 19.86 27.85
C TYR A 79 -20.51 20.14 27.51
N GLU A 80 -20.70 20.79 26.37
CA GLU A 80 -21.99 20.95 25.72
C GLU A 80 -21.97 20.26 24.37
N TYR A 81 -23.08 19.71 23.93
CA TYR A 81 -23.22 19.11 22.60
C TYR A 81 -24.38 19.74 21.82
N SER A 82 -24.05 20.28 20.62
CA SER A 82 -25.03 20.73 19.63
C SER A 82 -25.27 19.61 18.63
N ALA A 83 -26.46 19.01 18.64
CA ALA A 83 -26.83 17.97 17.69
C ALA A 83 -27.01 18.52 16.26
N THR A 84 -27.42 19.79 16.12
CA THR A 84 -27.59 20.45 14.81
C THR A 84 -26.26 20.63 14.10
N ASP A 85 -25.21 21.02 14.85
CA ASP A 85 -23.89 21.29 14.27
C ASP A 85 -22.97 20.08 14.32
N ASN A 86 -23.38 19.01 15.05
CA ASN A 86 -22.53 17.88 15.42
C ASN A 86 -21.22 18.36 16.03
N ARG A 87 -21.30 19.17 17.07
CA ARG A 87 -20.20 19.87 17.69
C ARG A 87 -20.26 19.70 19.21
N TYR A 88 -19.12 19.39 19.82
CA TYR A 88 -18.87 19.50 21.24
C TYR A 88 -18.15 20.81 21.53
N ARG A 89 -18.50 21.45 22.63
CA ARG A 89 -17.72 22.49 23.28
C ARG A 89 -17.25 21.92 24.61
N VAL A 90 -15.95 21.76 24.77
CA VAL A 90 -15.31 21.19 25.94
C VAL A 90 -14.63 22.31 26.72
N TYR A 91 -14.88 22.39 28.01
CA TYR A 91 -14.46 23.51 28.88
C TYR A 91 -13.24 23.13 29.72
N TRP A 92 -12.27 24.03 29.76
CA TRP A 92 -11.11 24.04 30.66
C TRP A 92 -11.22 25.23 31.64
N SER A 93 -10.29 25.30 32.65
CA SER A 93 -10.24 26.40 33.61
C SER A 93 -10.04 27.78 32.96
N ASP A 94 -9.37 27.79 31.81
CA ASP A 94 -8.91 28.98 31.09
C ASP A 94 -9.51 29.15 29.68
N GLY A 95 -10.58 28.41 29.40
CA GLY A 95 -11.26 28.55 28.12
C GLY A 95 -12.03 27.31 27.69
N PHE A 96 -12.24 27.19 26.38
CA PHE A 96 -12.92 26.03 25.76
C PHE A 96 -12.24 25.69 24.44
N ALA A 97 -12.51 24.48 23.93
CA ALA A 97 -12.21 24.08 22.57
C ALA A 97 -13.46 23.45 21.93
N ASP A 98 -13.66 23.74 20.66
CA ASP A 98 -14.73 23.11 19.89
C ASP A 98 -14.21 21.84 19.20
N VAL A 99 -14.99 20.75 19.24
CA VAL A 99 -14.71 19.49 18.52
C VAL A 99 -15.87 19.21 17.58
N ILE A 100 -15.63 19.25 16.29
CA ILE A 100 -16.64 18.95 15.29
C ILE A 100 -16.55 17.49 14.85
N LEU A 101 -17.71 16.85 14.65
CA LEU A 101 -17.82 15.50 14.12
C LEU A 101 -18.23 15.54 12.66
N ARG A 102 -17.46 14.88 11.75
CA ARG A 102 -17.79 14.82 10.32
C ARG A 102 -17.50 13.44 9.76
N SER A 103 -18.33 12.97 8.82
CA SER A 103 -18.02 11.76 8.05
C SER A 103 -17.15 12.07 6.85
N ALA A 104 -16.34 11.09 6.44
CA ALA A 104 -15.50 11.19 5.26
C ALA A 104 -16.30 11.11 3.94
N GLU A 105 -17.55 10.63 3.97
CA GLU A 105 -18.44 10.59 2.79
C GLU A 105 -18.53 11.94 2.06
N ASN A 106 -18.50 13.02 2.81
CA ASN A 106 -18.61 14.38 2.30
C ASN A 106 -17.38 15.25 2.66
N TYR A 107 -16.16 14.68 2.63
CA TYR A 107 -14.93 15.35 3.05
C TYR A 107 -14.70 16.70 2.33
N ARG A 108 -15.21 16.89 1.10
CA ARG A 108 -15.12 18.17 0.37
C ARG A 108 -15.76 19.34 1.13
N ARG A 109 -16.73 19.09 2.01
CA ARG A 109 -17.35 20.13 2.85
C ARG A 109 -16.42 20.65 3.95
N LEU A 110 -15.26 20.03 4.16
CA LEU A 110 -14.23 20.53 5.05
C LEU A 110 -13.52 21.79 4.49
N ALA A 111 -13.71 22.12 3.21
CA ALA A 111 -12.98 23.19 2.50
C ALA A 111 -12.98 24.55 3.23
N GLY A 112 -14.06 24.90 3.95
CA GLY A 112 -14.19 26.15 4.70
C GLY A 112 -13.62 26.13 6.12
N LEU A 113 -13.14 24.99 6.63
CA LEU A 113 -12.73 24.85 8.03
C LEU A 113 -11.29 25.35 8.26
N ASN A 114 -11.07 25.86 9.47
CA ASN A 114 -9.76 26.11 10.04
C ASN A 114 -9.62 25.22 11.28
N LEU A 115 -8.67 24.29 11.23
CA LEU A 115 -8.50 23.30 12.28
C LEU A 115 -7.14 23.43 12.93
N ALA A 116 -7.08 23.18 14.24
CA ALA A 116 -5.84 22.99 14.97
C ALA A 116 -5.37 21.55 14.90
N TRP A 117 -6.29 20.60 14.99
CA TRP A 117 -5.99 19.17 14.92
C TRP A 117 -7.13 18.39 14.29
N ALA A 118 -6.82 17.19 13.85
CA ALA A 118 -7.81 16.24 13.34
C ALA A 118 -7.47 14.79 13.71
N GLY A 119 -8.47 14.03 14.12
CA GLY A 119 -8.39 12.57 14.36
C GLY A 119 -9.33 11.83 13.41
N ILE A 120 -8.83 10.82 12.70
CA ILE A 120 -9.62 9.98 11.81
C ILE A 120 -9.65 8.55 12.35
N ASP A 121 -10.82 8.08 12.71
CA ASP A 121 -11.06 6.69 13.12
C ASP A 121 -11.34 5.84 11.88
N GLU A 122 -10.89 4.58 11.90
CA GLU A 122 -10.99 3.59 10.83
C GLU A 122 -10.56 4.13 9.46
N SER A 123 -9.40 4.80 9.44
CA SER A 123 -8.85 5.52 8.31
C SER A 123 -8.56 4.61 7.10
N ALA A 124 -8.21 3.34 7.31
CA ALA A 124 -7.94 2.38 6.23
C ALA A 124 -9.20 2.00 5.41
N LEU A 125 -10.40 2.26 5.93
CA LEU A 125 -11.65 2.05 5.19
C LEU A 125 -11.96 3.18 4.20
N LEU A 126 -11.16 4.25 4.16
CA LEU A 126 -11.32 5.31 3.17
C LEU A 126 -10.86 4.81 1.80
N LYS A 127 -11.60 5.17 0.77
CA LYS A 127 -11.36 4.73 -0.61
C LYS A 127 -9.96 5.10 -1.13
N ASP A 128 -9.50 6.30 -0.76
CA ASP A 128 -8.24 6.89 -1.22
C ASP A 128 -7.71 7.91 -0.21
N ASP A 129 -6.60 8.56 -0.53
CA ASP A 129 -5.94 9.55 0.31
C ASP A 129 -6.52 10.98 0.19
N GLN A 130 -7.54 11.21 -0.62
CA GLN A 130 -8.06 12.56 -0.88
C GLN A 130 -8.64 13.21 0.37
N CYS A 131 -9.33 12.40 1.20
CA CYS A 131 -9.83 12.86 2.50
C CYS A 131 -8.68 13.29 3.43
N TRP A 132 -7.63 12.50 3.53
CA TRP A 132 -6.43 12.82 4.29
C TRP A 132 -5.76 14.11 3.82
N LYS A 133 -5.54 14.26 2.51
CA LYS A 133 -5.00 15.49 1.90
C LYS A 133 -5.87 16.71 2.19
N MET A 134 -7.19 16.54 2.14
CA MET A 134 -8.13 17.61 2.49
C MET A 134 -7.96 18.03 3.95
N VAL A 135 -7.90 17.08 4.88
CA VAL A 135 -7.71 17.33 6.31
C VAL A 135 -6.40 18.09 6.55
N LEU A 136 -5.28 17.63 5.96
CA LEU A 136 -3.99 18.30 6.09
C LEU A 136 -4.03 19.76 5.63
N SER A 137 -4.75 20.04 4.55
CA SER A 137 -4.89 21.41 4.03
C SER A 137 -5.74 22.33 4.93
N ARG A 138 -6.42 21.77 5.94
CA ARG A 138 -7.23 22.54 6.91
C ARG A 138 -6.50 22.81 8.22
N LEU A 139 -5.39 22.14 8.49
CA LEU A 139 -4.54 22.38 9.67
C LEU A 139 -3.76 23.70 9.52
N ARG A 140 -4.34 24.79 9.96
CA ARG A 140 -3.75 26.13 9.76
C ARG A 140 -4.03 27.13 10.87
N GLN A 141 -4.65 26.71 11.97
CA GLN A 141 -4.99 27.61 13.07
C GLN A 141 -4.94 26.87 14.40
N GLY A 142 -4.02 27.20 15.26
CA GLY A 142 -3.83 26.58 16.57
C GLY A 142 -2.37 26.66 17.04
N ASN A 143 -2.12 26.21 18.25
CA ASN A 143 -0.81 26.19 18.88
C ASN A 143 0.03 25.00 18.38
N THR A 144 -0.64 23.86 18.15
CA THR A 144 -0.03 22.65 17.58
C THR A 144 -0.89 22.17 16.42
N LEU A 145 -0.27 21.97 15.25
CA LEU A 145 -0.99 21.53 14.06
C LEU A 145 -0.72 20.04 13.84
N ARG A 146 -1.66 19.19 14.23
CA ARG A 146 -1.54 17.72 14.18
C ARG A 146 -2.72 17.04 13.52
N ALA A 147 -2.43 15.94 12.81
CA ALA A 147 -3.45 15.00 12.39
C ALA A 147 -3.04 13.58 12.75
N PHE A 148 -3.95 12.77 13.24
CA PHE A 148 -3.67 11.44 13.69
C PHE A 148 -4.76 10.46 13.24
N VAL A 149 -4.39 9.21 13.05
CA VAL A 149 -5.30 8.18 12.57
C VAL A 149 -5.27 6.95 13.45
N CYS A 150 -6.43 6.30 13.57
CA CYS A 150 -6.55 4.96 14.12
C CYS A 150 -7.21 4.06 13.09
N THR A 151 -6.75 2.82 12.95
CA THR A 151 -7.38 1.86 12.05
C THR A 151 -6.98 0.42 12.31
N THR A 152 -7.79 -0.50 11.83
CA THR A 152 -7.38 -1.87 11.53
C THR A 152 -6.78 -1.88 10.13
N PRO A 153 -5.72 -2.67 9.83
CA PRO A 153 -5.15 -2.75 8.49
C PRO A 153 -6.17 -3.32 7.50
N GLU A 154 -6.32 -2.66 6.34
CA GLU A 154 -7.17 -3.09 5.22
C GLU A 154 -6.33 -3.16 3.94
N GLY A 155 -5.42 -4.15 3.89
CA GLY A 155 -4.52 -4.30 2.76
C GLY A 155 -3.45 -3.19 2.66
N PHE A 156 -2.93 -2.99 1.45
CA PHE A 156 -1.86 -2.03 1.15
C PHE A 156 -2.42 -0.72 0.60
N ASN A 157 -3.24 -0.05 1.41
CA ASN A 157 -3.86 1.23 1.08
C ASN A 157 -2.93 2.42 1.42
N TYR A 158 -3.45 3.66 1.33
CA TYR A 158 -2.68 4.88 1.59
C TYR A 158 -2.12 4.96 3.02
N VAL A 159 -2.76 4.28 4.02
CA VAL A 159 -2.23 4.21 5.39
C VAL A 159 -0.95 3.38 5.41
N TYR A 160 -0.93 2.24 4.70
CA TYR A 160 0.28 1.47 4.51
C TYR A 160 1.37 2.29 3.82
N GLU A 161 1.04 2.97 2.71
CA GLU A 161 1.98 3.76 1.93
C GLU A 161 2.66 4.86 2.78
N TYR A 162 1.85 5.65 3.52
CA TYR A 162 2.35 6.85 4.20
C TYR A 162 3.00 6.57 5.54
N TRP A 163 2.61 5.52 6.24
CA TRP A 163 3.13 5.24 7.59
C TRP A 163 4.10 4.05 7.64
N LYS A 164 4.07 3.14 6.67
CA LYS A 164 4.89 1.91 6.68
C LYS A 164 5.88 1.83 5.53
N GLU A 165 5.40 1.96 4.28
CA GLU A 165 6.22 1.72 3.08
C GLU A 165 7.14 2.91 2.76
N ASN A 166 6.60 4.13 2.78
CA ASN A 166 7.33 5.36 2.45
C ASN A 166 7.08 6.45 3.51
N PRO A 167 7.44 6.23 4.79
CA PRO A 167 7.17 7.20 5.83
C PRO A 167 7.92 8.50 5.55
N LYS A 168 7.18 9.60 5.57
CA LYS A 168 7.73 10.95 5.45
C LYS A 168 8.05 11.52 6.84
N GLU A 169 8.76 12.63 6.87
CA GLU A 169 9.02 13.36 8.12
C GLU A 169 7.71 13.69 8.86
N GLY A 170 7.69 13.42 10.15
CA GLY A 170 6.54 13.64 11.01
C GLY A 170 5.51 12.52 11.02
N TYR A 171 5.66 11.47 10.21
CA TYR A 171 4.81 10.27 10.22
C TYR A 171 5.38 9.23 11.18
N GLU A 172 4.60 8.75 12.13
CA GLU A 172 4.97 7.72 13.10
C GLU A 172 3.91 6.62 13.13
N LEU A 173 4.36 5.37 13.02
CA LEU A 173 3.50 4.19 13.09
C LEU A 173 3.65 3.50 14.44
N ILE A 174 2.55 3.38 15.17
CA ILE A 174 2.42 2.53 16.34
C ILE A 174 1.56 1.33 15.96
N GLN A 175 2.11 0.11 16.10
CA GLN A 175 1.38 -1.12 15.83
C GLN A 175 1.12 -1.90 17.12
N ALA A 176 -0.03 -2.57 17.20
CA ALA A 176 -0.40 -3.37 18.37
C ALA A 176 -1.27 -4.57 17.98
N ASN A 177 -1.22 -5.60 18.82
CA ASN A 177 -2.03 -6.79 18.68
C ASN A 177 -3.35 -6.65 19.45
N THR A 178 -4.34 -7.43 19.07
CA THR A 178 -5.59 -7.60 19.84
C THR A 178 -5.30 -8.02 21.30
N GLU A 179 -4.35 -8.94 21.48
CA GLU A 179 -3.98 -9.50 22.79
C GLU A 179 -3.29 -8.49 23.72
N ASP A 180 -2.81 -7.36 23.21
CA ASP A 180 -2.26 -6.26 24.03
C ASP A 180 -3.36 -5.59 24.89
N ASN A 181 -4.63 -5.81 24.55
CA ASN A 181 -5.77 -5.48 25.41
C ASN A 181 -6.10 -6.66 26.33
N THR A 182 -5.51 -6.67 27.49
CA THR A 182 -5.69 -7.73 28.50
C THR A 182 -7.10 -7.77 29.14
N LYS A 183 -8.00 -6.82 28.79
CA LYS A 183 -9.38 -6.79 29.28
C LYS A 183 -10.36 -7.54 28.37
N LEU A 184 -9.90 -8.00 27.18
CA LEU A 184 -10.77 -8.75 26.28
C LEU A 184 -11.08 -10.14 26.82
N PRO A 185 -12.32 -10.63 26.65
CA PRO A 185 -12.68 -12.00 26.99
C PRO A 185 -11.82 -12.99 26.20
N LYS A 186 -11.34 -14.05 26.84
CA LYS A 186 -10.55 -15.11 26.17
C LYS A 186 -11.31 -15.76 25.03
N GLU A 187 -12.61 -16.00 25.23
CA GLU A 187 -13.51 -16.55 24.21
C GLU A 187 -13.57 -15.71 22.93
N PHE A 188 -13.47 -14.37 23.04
CA PHE A 188 -13.38 -13.50 21.87
C PHE A 188 -12.10 -13.78 21.06
N ILE A 189 -10.95 -13.86 21.72
CA ILE A 189 -9.66 -14.15 21.10
C ILE A 189 -9.66 -15.54 20.46
N GLU A 190 -10.18 -16.54 21.17
CA GLU A 190 -10.29 -17.92 20.66
C GLU A 190 -11.24 -18.00 19.46
N SER A 191 -12.37 -17.30 19.50
CA SER A 191 -13.29 -17.22 18.36
C SER A 191 -12.65 -16.65 17.12
N LEU A 192 -11.85 -15.58 17.24
CA LEU A 192 -11.10 -15.04 16.09
C LEU A 192 -10.11 -16.07 15.55
N LYS A 193 -9.34 -16.74 16.41
CA LYS A 193 -8.37 -17.78 16.00
C LYS A 193 -9.01 -18.99 15.33
N GLN A 194 -10.23 -19.34 15.70
CA GLN A 194 -10.94 -20.48 15.12
C GLN A 194 -11.58 -20.15 13.75
N ASN A 195 -11.99 -18.91 13.54
CA ASN A 195 -12.77 -18.52 12.36
C ASN A 195 -11.95 -17.78 11.29
N TYR A 196 -10.74 -17.34 11.61
CA TYR A 196 -9.90 -16.57 10.70
C TYR A 196 -8.76 -17.44 10.16
N ASP A 197 -8.48 -17.30 8.86
CA ASP A 197 -7.27 -17.84 8.26
C ASP A 197 -6.02 -17.04 8.70
N GLU A 198 -4.85 -17.54 8.33
CA GLU A 198 -3.56 -16.93 8.72
C GLU A 198 -3.44 -15.45 8.30
N LYS A 199 -3.97 -15.07 7.11
CA LYS A 199 -3.92 -13.68 6.63
C LYS A 199 -4.82 -12.77 7.45
N LEU A 200 -6.03 -13.23 7.75
CA LEU A 200 -6.98 -12.48 8.60
C LEU A 200 -6.47 -12.36 10.04
N ILE A 201 -5.81 -13.39 10.57
CA ILE A 201 -5.16 -13.33 11.89
C ILE A 201 -4.05 -12.28 11.88
N LYS A 202 -3.17 -12.27 10.88
CA LYS A 202 -2.10 -11.25 10.74
C LYS A 202 -2.68 -9.84 10.67
N ALA A 203 -3.73 -9.61 9.89
CA ALA A 203 -4.35 -8.30 9.78
C ALA A 203 -5.16 -7.92 11.02
N TYR A 204 -6.16 -8.74 11.35
CA TYR A 204 -7.22 -8.34 12.28
C TYR A 204 -6.93 -8.67 13.74
N MET A 205 -5.92 -9.52 14.01
CA MET A 205 -5.46 -9.76 15.37
C MET A 205 -4.08 -9.16 15.64
N GLN A 206 -3.14 -9.23 14.67
CA GLN A 206 -1.76 -8.77 14.87
C GLN A 206 -1.51 -7.34 14.35
N GLY A 207 -2.51 -6.70 13.71
CA GLY A 207 -2.37 -5.34 13.19
C GLY A 207 -1.34 -5.22 12.07
N GLN A 208 -1.06 -6.30 11.34
CA GLN A 208 -0.10 -6.32 10.25
C GLN A 208 -0.76 -6.00 8.92
N PHE A 209 -0.08 -5.24 8.08
CA PHE A 209 -0.53 -5.02 6.71
C PHE A 209 -0.23 -6.27 5.90
N VAL A 210 -1.27 -6.88 5.36
CA VAL A 210 -1.20 -8.05 4.49
C VAL A 210 -2.17 -7.89 3.31
N ASN A 211 -1.94 -8.62 2.24
CA ASN A 211 -2.89 -8.62 1.14
C ASN A 211 -4.17 -9.37 1.54
N LEU A 212 -5.25 -8.62 1.73
CA LEU A 212 -6.59 -9.15 2.07
C LEU A 212 -7.47 -9.38 0.85
N GLN A 213 -7.00 -9.06 -0.36
CA GLN A 213 -7.82 -9.20 -1.56
C GLN A 213 -8.01 -10.68 -1.92
N TYR A 214 -9.26 -11.09 -2.07
CA TYR A 214 -9.63 -12.40 -2.62
C TYR A 214 -9.26 -12.43 -4.12
N GLY A 215 -8.72 -13.57 -4.58
CA GLY A 215 -8.37 -13.74 -5.99
C GLY A 215 -7.01 -13.16 -6.37
N ALA A 216 -6.06 -13.11 -5.42
CA ALA A 216 -4.68 -12.72 -5.70
C ALA A 216 -4.14 -13.47 -6.93
N THR A 217 -3.70 -12.72 -7.94
CA THR A 217 -3.16 -13.29 -9.18
C THR A 217 -1.86 -14.04 -8.92
N TYR A 218 -1.01 -13.46 -8.07
CA TYR A 218 0.29 -14.02 -7.68
C TYR A 218 0.21 -14.67 -6.28
N TYR A 219 -0.63 -15.71 -6.17
CA TYR A 219 -1.04 -16.33 -4.90
C TYR A 219 0.08 -17.04 -4.13
N ASN A 220 1.20 -17.40 -4.80
CA ASN A 220 2.36 -18.03 -4.16
C ASN A 220 3.41 -17.01 -3.69
N PHE A 221 3.22 -15.70 -3.96
CA PHE A 221 4.13 -14.68 -3.47
C PHE A 221 3.96 -14.47 -1.97
N ASP A 222 5.07 -14.49 -1.27
CA ASP A 222 5.15 -14.22 0.16
C ASP A 222 6.29 -13.22 0.43
N ARG A 223 5.98 -12.05 0.98
CA ARG A 223 6.97 -10.99 1.21
C ARG A 223 8.10 -11.45 2.12
N GLU A 224 7.80 -12.17 3.21
CA GLU A 224 8.82 -12.63 4.17
C GLU A 224 9.78 -13.66 3.54
N LYS A 225 9.26 -14.49 2.64
CA LYS A 225 10.02 -15.51 1.91
C LYS A 225 10.78 -14.93 0.72
N ASN A 226 10.11 -14.10 -0.09
CA ASN A 226 10.59 -13.70 -1.41
C ASN A 226 11.34 -12.36 -1.40
N VAL A 227 11.13 -11.46 -0.42
CA VAL A 227 11.79 -10.15 -0.40
C VAL A 227 12.99 -10.16 0.51
N LYS A 228 14.19 -10.11 -0.08
CA LYS A 228 15.48 -10.11 0.64
C LYS A 228 16.49 -9.31 -0.16
N ASN A 229 17.48 -8.73 0.53
CA ASN A 229 18.57 -8.03 -0.13
C ASN A 229 19.28 -8.93 -1.16
N VAL A 230 19.33 -8.45 -2.39
CA VAL A 230 19.97 -9.13 -3.51
C VAL A 230 21.31 -8.48 -3.82
N LYS A 231 22.38 -9.27 -3.82
CA LYS A 231 23.70 -8.80 -4.23
C LYS A 231 23.83 -8.95 -5.75
N TYR A 232 23.92 -7.84 -6.47
CA TYR A 232 24.22 -7.82 -7.90
C TYR A 232 25.62 -8.38 -8.18
N ASN A 233 25.72 -9.31 -9.13
CA ASN A 233 27.00 -9.88 -9.57
C ASN A 233 27.42 -9.30 -10.94
N PRO A 234 28.47 -8.48 -11.00
CA PRO A 234 28.90 -7.87 -12.27
C PRO A 234 29.44 -8.87 -13.30
N ASN A 235 29.75 -10.11 -12.91
CA ASN A 235 30.27 -11.13 -13.81
C ASN A 235 29.19 -12.00 -14.46
N GLN A 236 27.92 -11.77 -14.14
CA GLN A 236 26.79 -12.48 -14.73
C GLN A 236 26.02 -11.60 -15.73
N PRO A 237 25.40 -12.19 -16.77
CA PRO A 237 24.52 -11.45 -17.65
C PRO A 237 23.29 -10.90 -16.90
N ILE A 238 22.72 -9.87 -17.46
CA ILE A 238 21.47 -9.26 -16.97
C ILE A 238 20.32 -9.73 -17.87
N TYR A 239 19.26 -10.21 -17.26
CA TYR A 239 18.02 -10.61 -17.90
C TYR A 239 17.00 -9.48 -17.68
N VAL A 240 16.57 -8.83 -18.76
CA VAL A 240 15.73 -7.64 -18.73
C VAL A 240 14.37 -7.96 -19.32
N GLY A 241 13.34 -8.05 -18.51
CA GLY A 241 11.94 -8.08 -18.97
C GLY A 241 11.45 -6.66 -19.24
N ILE A 242 10.76 -6.42 -20.37
CA ILE A 242 10.25 -5.08 -20.72
C ILE A 242 8.79 -5.17 -21.16
N ASP A 243 7.95 -4.30 -20.59
CA ASP A 243 6.56 -4.06 -20.99
C ASP A 243 6.45 -2.68 -21.67
N PHE A 244 6.10 -2.67 -22.97
CA PHE A 244 5.97 -1.46 -23.79
C PHE A 244 4.61 -0.79 -23.61
N ASN A 245 4.28 -0.39 -22.44
CA ASN A 245 3.12 0.46 -22.27
C ASN A 245 3.47 1.93 -22.59
N ILE A 246 2.48 2.71 -23.02
CA ILE A 246 2.68 4.12 -23.38
C ILE A 246 3.06 4.93 -22.13
N ASP A 247 2.47 4.62 -20.98
CA ASP A 247 2.73 5.27 -19.70
C ASP A 247 2.20 4.41 -18.54
N PRO A 248 3.06 3.80 -17.73
CA PRO A 248 4.53 3.84 -17.76
C PRO A 248 5.16 2.73 -18.64
N LEU A 249 6.37 2.98 -19.16
CA LEU A 249 7.28 1.96 -19.68
C LEU A 249 8.00 1.30 -18.51
N CYS A 250 7.94 -0.02 -18.41
CA CYS A 250 8.48 -0.77 -17.27
C CYS A 250 9.55 -1.78 -17.68
N ALA A 251 10.63 -1.87 -16.89
CA ALA A 251 11.65 -2.89 -17.04
C ALA A 251 12.02 -3.51 -15.68
N VAL A 252 12.19 -4.83 -15.66
CA VAL A 252 12.64 -5.61 -14.50
C VAL A 252 13.96 -6.28 -14.82
N LEU A 253 14.95 -6.09 -13.95
CA LEU A 253 16.31 -6.61 -14.11
C LEU A 253 16.56 -7.79 -13.17
N SER A 254 16.93 -8.92 -13.75
CA SER A 254 17.14 -10.17 -13.03
C SER A 254 18.49 -10.80 -13.33
N GLN A 255 18.97 -11.65 -12.44
CA GLN A 255 20.08 -12.58 -12.64
C GLN A 255 19.64 -13.99 -12.32
N VAL A 256 20.03 -14.95 -13.17
CA VAL A 256 19.74 -16.38 -12.95
C VAL A 256 20.95 -17.00 -12.27
N GLN A 257 20.73 -17.50 -11.05
CA GLN A 257 21.75 -18.14 -10.23
C GLN A 257 21.86 -19.64 -10.54
N PRO A 258 22.95 -20.33 -10.10
CA PRO A 258 22.98 -21.78 -10.10
C PRO A 258 21.74 -22.37 -9.45
N ASN A 259 21.27 -23.52 -9.93
CA ASN A 259 20.02 -24.17 -9.51
C ASN A 259 18.73 -23.44 -9.90
N SER A 260 18.77 -22.65 -10.99
CA SER A 260 17.61 -21.94 -11.55
C SER A 260 16.91 -20.97 -10.56
N ARG A 261 17.64 -20.50 -9.54
CA ARG A 261 17.15 -19.42 -8.67
C ARG A 261 17.20 -18.10 -9.44
N VAL A 262 16.16 -17.31 -9.32
CA VAL A 262 16.07 -15.98 -9.94
C VAL A 262 16.18 -14.91 -8.87
N HIS A 263 17.11 -13.99 -9.08
CA HIS A 263 17.31 -12.81 -8.24
C HIS A 263 16.92 -11.57 -9.03
N VAL A 264 15.82 -10.94 -8.69
CA VAL A 264 15.46 -9.61 -9.20
C VAL A 264 16.20 -8.58 -8.37
N PHE A 265 17.08 -7.84 -8.99
CA PHE A 265 17.96 -6.92 -8.28
C PHE A 265 17.69 -5.44 -8.58
N ASP A 266 16.89 -5.12 -9.63
CA ASP A 266 16.52 -3.74 -9.94
C ASP A 266 15.27 -3.66 -10.83
N GLU A 267 14.65 -2.48 -10.85
CA GLU A 267 13.52 -2.15 -11.71
C GLU A 267 13.60 -0.71 -12.21
N PHE A 268 13.00 -0.45 -13.36
CA PHE A 268 12.86 0.89 -13.93
C PHE A 268 11.41 1.12 -14.34
N LYS A 269 10.88 2.28 -13.98
CA LYS A 269 9.53 2.75 -14.34
C LYS A 269 9.65 4.16 -14.91
N LEU A 270 9.50 4.31 -16.21
CA LEU A 270 9.60 5.60 -16.88
C LEU A 270 8.22 6.08 -17.33
N ARG A 271 7.97 7.37 -17.12
CA ARG A 271 6.78 8.06 -17.60
C ARG A 271 7.15 9.12 -18.62
N HIS A 272 6.22 9.43 -19.50
CA HIS A 272 6.44 10.44 -20.54
C HIS A 272 6.56 11.84 -19.90
N THR A 273 7.70 12.49 -20.09
CA THR A 273 8.00 13.83 -19.53
C THR A 273 7.83 14.97 -20.54
N GLY A 274 7.30 14.68 -21.74
CA GLY A 274 7.20 15.68 -22.83
C GLY A 274 8.49 15.87 -23.64
N GLU A 275 9.55 15.12 -23.36
CA GLU A 275 10.81 15.16 -24.11
C GLU A 275 10.66 14.53 -25.50
N LYS A 276 11.49 14.97 -26.45
CA LYS A 276 11.50 14.45 -27.83
C LYS A 276 12.05 13.03 -27.96
N GLN A 277 12.85 12.57 -26.98
CA GLN A 277 13.47 11.27 -27.00
C GLN A 277 12.43 10.18 -26.69
N LEU A 278 12.49 9.07 -27.43
CA LEU A 278 11.60 7.93 -27.23
C LEU A 278 11.86 7.26 -25.87
N LEU A 279 10.80 6.89 -25.15
CA LEU A 279 10.93 6.24 -23.84
C LEU A 279 11.79 4.98 -23.89
N THR A 280 11.73 4.20 -24.97
CA THR A 280 12.54 2.99 -25.16
C THR A 280 14.04 3.30 -25.23
N GLU A 281 14.44 4.40 -25.88
CA GLU A 281 15.83 4.86 -25.89
C GLU A 281 16.28 5.31 -24.50
N GLN A 282 15.45 6.09 -23.80
CA GLN A 282 15.72 6.53 -22.43
C GLN A 282 15.90 5.33 -21.48
N MET A 283 15.03 4.31 -21.61
CA MET A 283 15.11 3.08 -20.82
C MET A 283 16.42 2.33 -21.10
N ALA A 284 16.77 2.15 -22.36
CA ALA A 284 18.01 1.47 -22.75
C ALA A 284 19.26 2.20 -22.22
N LEU A 285 19.29 3.53 -22.32
CA LEU A 285 20.37 4.36 -21.78
C LEU A 285 20.43 4.26 -20.26
N ALA A 286 19.33 4.43 -19.55
CA ALA A 286 19.29 4.37 -18.09
C ALA A 286 19.80 3.02 -17.54
N ILE A 287 19.45 1.92 -18.19
CA ILE A 287 19.94 0.59 -17.79
C ILE A 287 21.46 0.50 -18.03
N LYS A 288 21.96 0.94 -19.20
CA LYS A 288 23.38 0.85 -19.56
C LYS A 288 24.26 1.77 -18.73
N ASP A 289 23.78 2.95 -18.38
CA ASP A 289 24.51 3.90 -17.54
C ASP A 289 24.67 3.35 -16.12
N LYS A 290 23.62 2.73 -15.59
CA LYS A 290 23.64 2.14 -14.23
C LYS A 290 24.47 0.85 -14.17
N TYR A 291 24.47 0.06 -15.24
CA TYR A 291 25.13 -1.24 -15.33
C TYR A 291 25.98 -1.36 -16.60
N PRO A 292 27.07 -0.59 -16.77
CA PRO A 292 27.84 -0.54 -18.02
C PRO A 292 28.56 -1.85 -18.34
N ASN A 293 28.81 -2.07 -19.66
CA ASN A 293 29.63 -3.16 -20.17
C ASN A 293 29.15 -4.57 -19.77
N ARG A 294 27.85 -4.84 -19.90
CA ARG A 294 27.23 -6.13 -19.58
C ARG A 294 26.63 -6.79 -20.82
N ILE A 295 26.39 -8.09 -20.70
CA ILE A 295 25.53 -8.82 -21.63
C ILE A 295 24.09 -8.66 -21.15
N TYR A 296 23.24 -8.07 -22.01
CA TYR A 296 21.83 -7.88 -21.72
C TYR A 296 20.98 -8.82 -22.57
N TYR A 297 20.39 -9.83 -21.97
CA TYR A 297 19.33 -10.62 -22.60
C TYR A 297 17.99 -9.91 -22.33
N CYS A 298 17.31 -9.51 -23.39
CA CYS A 298 16.10 -8.71 -23.27
C CYS A 298 14.87 -9.50 -23.73
N TYR A 299 13.84 -9.49 -22.92
CA TYR A 299 12.56 -10.18 -23.10
C TYR A 299 11.43 -9.15 -23.20
N PRO A 300 11.32 -8.45 -24.31
CA PRO A 300 10.32 -7.41 -24.49
C PRO A 300 8.97 -8.01 -24.87
N ASP A 301 7.90 -7.23 -24.64
CA ASP A 301 6.59 -7.51 -25.20
C ASP A 301 6.70 -7.70 -26.73
N PRO A 302 6.18 -8.80 -27.29
CA PRO A 302 6.16 -9.02 -28.73
C PRO A 302 5.47 -7.92 -29.55
N SER A 303 4.57 -7.14 -28.96
CA SER A 303 3.90 -6.01 -29.63
C SER A 303 4.87 -4.89 -30.06
N GLY A 304 6.01 -4.74 -29.37
CA GLY A 304 7.05 -3.76 -29.70
C GLY A 304 7.74 -3.99 -31.05
N LYS A 305 7.43 -5.08 -31.76
CA LYS A 305 7.83 -5.33 -33.15
C LYS A 305 7.06 -4.44 -34.16
N ALA A 306 5.88 -3.97 -33.80
CA ALA A 306 5.05 -3.18 -34.68
C ALA A 306 5.66 -1.78 -34.88
N ARG A 307 5.85 -1.36 -36.14
CA ARG A 307 6.23 0.01 -36.46
C ARG A 307 5.03 0.94 -36.23
N LYS A 308 5.23 2.01 -35.49
CA LYS A 308 4.27 3.10 -35.42
C LYS A 308 4.43 3.97 -36.67
N THR A 309 3.32 4.46 -37.24
CA THR A 309 3.30 5.27 -38.47
C THR A 309 4.16 6.54 -38.41
N SER A 310 4.53 6.99 -37.22
CA SER A 310 5.34 8.18 -36.95
C SER A 310 6.80 7.89 -36.53
N ALA A 311 7.22 6.62 -36.43
CA ALA A 311 8.56 6.24 -35.99
C ALA A 311 9.31 5.47 -37.09
N VAL A 312 10.60 5.79 -37.26
CA VAL A 312 11.49 5.13 -38.27
C VAL A 312 11.78 3.70 -37.80
N ASP A 313 12.04 3.48 -36.51
CA ASP A 313 12.40 2.21 -35.90
C ASP A 313 11.33 1.69 -34.99
N SER A 314 11.20 0.36 -34.86
CA SER A 314 10.38 -0.28 -33.85
C SER A 314 11.09 -0.26 -32.49
N ASP A 315 10.34 -0.42 -31.40
CA ASP A 315 10.92 -0.53 -30.04
C ASP A 315 11.95 -1.67 -29.97
N HIS A 316 11.72 -2.77 -30.68
CA HIS A 316 12.67 -3.88 -30.80
C HIS A 316 13.96 -3.50 -31.55
N ASP A 317 13.89 -2.64 -32.60
CA ASP A 317 15.05 -2.21 -33.33
C ASP A 317 15.90 -1.25 -32.50
N ILE A 318 15.27 -0.35 -31.77
CA ILE A 318 15.93 0.55 -30.81
C ILE A 318 16.73 -0.25 -29.75
N LEU A 319 16.13 -1.27 -29.17
CA LEU A 319 16.83 -2.11 -28.18
C LEU A 319 18.00 -2.88 -28.81
N ARG A 320 17.87 -3.39 -30.06
CA ARG A 320 19.00 -4.05 -30.78
C ARG A 320 20.13 -3.08 -31.05
N GLN A 321 19.81 -1.87 -31.55
CA GLN A 321 20.79 -0.81 -31.78
C GLN A 321 21.51 -0.40 -30.50
N ALA A 322 20.78 -0.40 -29.35
CA ALA A 322 21.38 -0.17 -28.05
C ALA A 322 22.24 -1.35 -27.54
N GLY A 323 22.33 -2.48 -28.28
CA GLY A 323 23.17 -3.62 -27.92
C GLY A 323 22.51 -4.68 -27.02
N PHE A 324 21.19 -4.68 -26.93
CA PHE A 324 20.45 -5.75 -26.23
C PHE A 324 20.25 -6.97 -27.12
N ILE A 325 20.43 -8.16 -26.56
CA ILE A 325 20.19 -9.45 -27.24
C ILE A 325 18.73 -9.82 -26.99
N LEU A 326 17.87 -9.63 -28.00
CA LEU A 326 16.44 -9.87 -27.85
C LEU A 326 16.09 -11.36 -27.91
N ARG A 327 15.30 -11.81 -26.95
CA ARG A 327 14.71 -13.14 -26.84
C ARG A 327 13.19 -13.00 -26.79
N VAL A 328 12.54 -13.13 -27.96
CA VAL A 328 11.12 -12.85 -28.15
C VAL A 328 10.42 -14.06 -28.74
N LYS A 329 9.31 -14.48 -28.17
CA LYS A 329 8.42 -15.49 -28.76
C LYS A 329 7.71 -14.93 -30.01
N ARG A 330 7.39 -15.80 -30.96
CA ARG A 330 6.68 -15.38 -32.19
C ARG A 330 5.31 -14.76 -31.91
N GLN A 331 4.63 -15.24 -30.90
CA GLN A 331 3.32 -14.76 -30.43
C GLN A 331 3.42 -14.35 -28.96
N ALA A 332 2.68 -13.31 -28.57
CA ALA A 332 2.56 -12.92 -27.18
C ALA A 332 2.02 -14.10 -26.35
N PRO A 333 2.69 -14.46 -25.25
CA PRO A 333 2.19 -15.49 -24.35
C PRO A 333 0.86 -15.02 -23.71
N ARG A 334 -0.05 -15.97 -23.48
CA ARG A 334 -1.29 -15.61 -22.75
C ARG A 334 -0.92 -15.13 -21.34
N VAL A 335 -1.68 -14.17 -20.85
CA VAL A 335 -1.49 -13.61 -19.49
C VAL A 335 -1.46 -14.73 -18.44
N ILE A 336 -2.39 -15.66 -18.51
CA ILE A 336 -2.47 -16.80 -17.59
C ILE A 336 -1.21 -17.70 -17.62
N ASP A 337 -0.55 -17.86 -18.77
CA ASP A 337 0.66 -18.69 -18.86
C ASP A 337 1.83 -17.98 -18.16
N ARG A 338 1.96 -16.64 -18.31
CA ARG A 338 2.96 -15.81 -17.60
C ARG A 338 2.74 -15.82 -16.10
N VAL A 339 1.51 -15.64 -15.67
CA VAL A 339 1.10 -15.66 -14.24
C VAL A 339 1.44 -17.00 -13.61
N ASN A 340 1.06 -18.09 -14.26
CA ASN A 340 1.33 -19.43 -13.74
C ASN A 340 2.83 -19.74 -13.69
N ALA A 341 3.60 -19.28 -14.68
CA ALA A 341 5.06 -19.40 -14.68
C ALA A 341 5.69 -18.64 -13.50
N ALA A 342 5.22 -17.41 -13.24
CA ALA A 342 5.64 -16.63 -12.08
C ALA A 342 5.26 -17.31 -10.76
N ASN A 343 4.01 -17.78 -10.61
CA ASN A 343 3.57 -18.49 -9.40
C ASN A 343 4.42 -19.73 -9.10
N LYS A 344 4.86 -20.46 -10.12
CA LYS A 344 5.76 -21.59 -9.94
C LYS A 344 7.16 -21.18 -9.51
N LEU A 345 7.61 -19.99 -9.94
CA LEU A 345 8.96 -19.52 -9.67
C LEU A 345 9.13 -18.98 -8.23
N PHE A 346 8.07 -18.57 -7.55
CA PHE A 346 8.16 -18.00 -6.19
C PHE A 346 8.84 -18.89 -5.15
N ASP A 347 8.89 -20.21 -5.36
CA ASP A 347 9.66 -21.10 -4.48
C ASP A 347 11.17 -20.80 -4.48
N THR A 348 11.68 -20.22 -5.58
CA THR A 348 13.12 -19.96 -5.78
C THR A 348 13.42 -18.51 -6.12
N LEU A 349 12.40 -17.64 -6.22
CA LEU A 349 12.53 -16.23 -6.51
C LEU A 349 12.93 -15.43 -5.28
N VAL A 350 13.90 -14.53 -5.46
CA VAL A 350 14.25 -13.49 -4.50
C VAL A 350 14.19 -12.14 -5.19
N VAL A 351 13.51 -11.19 -4.58
CA VAL A 351 13.31 -9.81 -5.07
C VAL A 351 13.95 -8.84 -4.08
N ASP A 352 14.78 -7.94 -4.58
CA ASP A 352 15.40 -6.90 -3.75
C ASP A 352 14.32 -5.93 -3.23
N PRO A 353 14.35 -5.52 -1.96
CA PRO A 353 13.38 -4.58 -1.38
C PRO A 353 13.24 -3.25 -2.14
N LYS A 354 14.25 -2.83 -2.90
CA LYS A 354 14.17 -1.62 -3.72
C LYS A 354 13.25 -1.75 -4.95
N CYS A 355 12.92 -2.99 -5.38
CA CYS A 355 11.98 -3.27 -6.47
C CYS A 355 10.52 -3.12 -5.99
N LYS A 356 10.18 -1.93 -5.51
CA LYS A 356 8.91 -1.65 -4.83
C LYS A 356 7.69 -1.82 -5.73
N ASN A 357 7.80 -1.43 -7.00
CA ASN A 357 6.68 -1.55 -7.95
C ASN A 357 6.38 -3.01 -8.31
N LEU A 358 7.41 -3.82 -8.52
CA LEU A 358 7.23 -5.26 -8.78
C LEU A 358 6.65 -5.98 -7.56
N ILE A 359 7.13 -5.65 -6.36
CA ILE A 359 6.60 -6.18 -5.10
C ILE A 359 5.13 -5.78 -4.96
N ALA A 360 4.78 -4.52 -5.23
CA ALA A 360 3.40 -4.05 -5.19
C ALA A 360 2.50 -4.80 -6.19
N ASP A 361 2.98 -5.05 -7.42
CA ASP A 361 2.24 -5.85 -8.39
C ASP A 361 1.99 -7.28 -7.86
N PHE A 362 3.01 -7.94 -7.30
CA PHE A 362 2.85 -9.30 -6.76
C PHE A 362 1.89 -9.37 -5.57
N GLU A 363 1.79 -8.32 -4.79
CA GLU A 363 0.92 -8.25 -3.62
C GLU A 363 -0.51 -7.79 -3.93
N GLN A 364 -0.68 -6.89 -4.92
CA GLN A 364 -1.93 -6.16 -5.10
C GLN A 364 -2.69 -6.50 -6.36
N VAL A 365 -2.05 -7.16 -7.36
CA VAL A 365 -2.74 -7.55 -8.58
C VAL A 365 -3.70 -8.71 -8.29
N VAL A 366 -4.97 -8.51 -8.65
CA VAL A 366 -6.05 -9.47 -8.45
C VAL A 366 -6.69 -9.85 -9.76
N ASN A 367 -7.40 -10.96 -9.75
CA ASN A 367 -8.29 -11.34 -10.84
C ASN A 367 -9.65 -10.67 -10.67
N LYS A 368 -10.32 -10.38 -11.79
CA LYS A 368 -11.72 -9.94 -11.79
C LYS A 368 -12.58 -11.00 -11.12
N GLU A 369 -13.57 -10.56 -10.36
CA GLU A 369 -14.47 -11.44 -9.62
C GLU A 369 -15.05 -12.55 -10.50
N GLY A 370 -14.95 -13.80 -10.03
CA GLY A 370 -15.44 -14.98 -10.74
C GLY A 370 -14.67 -15.38 -12.01
N THR A 371 -13.56 -14.71 -12.33
CA THR A 371 -12.77 -15.01 -13.55
C THR A 371 -11.31 -15.28 -13.22
N ARG A 372 -10.51 -15.66 -14.26
CA ARG A 372 -9.05 -15.75 -14.19
C ARG A 372 -8.37 -14.60 -14.92
N ASP A 373 -9.13 -13.58 -15.30
CA ASP A 373 -8.60 -12.40 -15.97
C ASP A 373 -8.12 -11.39 -14.94
N ILE A 374 -6.96 -10.82 -15.16
CA ILE A 374 -6.41 -9.78 -14.28
C ILE A 374 -7.31 -8.54 -14.31
N ASP A 375 -7.59 -7.99 -13.13
CA ASP A 375 -8.19 -6.67 -13.01
C ASP A 375 -7.14 -5.58 -13.32
N LYS A 376 -7.40 -4.83 -14.37
CA LYS A 376 -6.56 -3.69 -14.82
C LYS A 376 -7.20 -2.33 -14.52
N SER A 377 -8.09 -2.26 -13.56
CA SER A 377 -8.75 -1.00 -13.17
C SER A 377 -7.79 0.00 -12.54
N ASN A 378 -6.72 -0.47 -11.89
CA ASN A 378 -5.65 0.38 -11.38
C ASN A 378 -4.54 0.54 -12.43
N PRO A 379 -4.36 1.76 -13.02
CA PRO A 379 -3.37 1.99 -14.07
C PRO A 379 -1.92 1.97 -13.59
N ASP A 380 -1.67 1.94 -12.29
CA ASP A 380 -0.33 1.90 -11.72
C ASP A 380 0.18 0.48 -11.44
N LEU A 381 -0.71 -0.51 -11.53
CA LEU A 381 -0.41 -1.93 -11.31
C LEU A 381 -0.33 -2.70 -12.64
N THR A 382 0.17 -3.93 -12.57
CA THR A 382 0.32 -4.94 -13.62
C THR A 382 1.52 -4.78 -14.57
N HIS A 383 2.05 -3.58 -14.76
CA HIS A 383 3.11 -3.33 -15.75
C HIS A 383 4.46 -3.94 -15.40
N MET A 384 4.84 -3.91 -14.12
CA MET A 384 6.09 -4.54 -13.67
C MET A 384 5.98 -6.06 -13.70
N SER A 385 4.86 -6.60 -13.27
CA SER A 385 4.61 -8.04 -13.32
C SER A 385 4.43 -8.56 -14.75
N ASP A 386 3.90 -7.76 -15.68
CA ASP A 386 3.86 -8.08 -17.10
C ASP A 386 5.29 -8.10 -17.68
N ALA A 387 6.12 -7.08 -17.39
CA ALA A 387 7.53 -7.05 -17.79
C ALA A 387 8.31 -8.27 -17.27
N PHE A 388 8.18 -8.58 -15.98
CA PHE A 388 8.76 -9.78 -15.38
C PHE A 388 8.25 -11.06 -16.04
N GLY A 389 6.95 -11.12 -16.33
CA GLY A 389 6.29 -12.26 -16.92
C GLY A 389 6.82 -12.66 -18.31
N TYR A 390 7.25 -11.70 -19.16
CA TYR A 390 7.86 -12.01 -20.46
C TYR A 390 9.18 -12.75 -20.31
N PHE A 391 10.01 -12.36 -19.34
CA PHE A 391 11.25 -13.07 -19.02
C PHE A 391 10.97 -14.48 -18.49
N VAL A 392 10.09 -14.59 -17.50
CA VAL A 392 9.80 -15.87 -16.82
C VAL A 392 9.14 -16.87 -17.77
N ASP A 393 8.17 -16.43 -18.58
CA ASP A 393 7.52 -17.32 -19.54
C ASP A 393 8.47 -17.81 -20.64
N TYR A 394 9.50 -17.04 -20.96
CA TYR A 394 10.50 -17.46 -21.96
C TYR A 394 11.51 -18.46 -21.39
N GLU A 395 12.10 -18.18 -20.22
CA GLU A 395 13.18 -18.98 -19.63
C GLU A 395 12.66 -20.16 -18.78
N PHE A 396 11.50 -19.99 -18.14
CA PHE A 396 10.90 -20.95 -17.21
C PHE A 396 9.45 -21.34 -17.58
N PRO A 397 9.18 -21.71 -18.85
CA PRO A 397 7.80 -22.00 -19.26
C PRO A 397 7.23 -23.21 -18.53
N ILE A 398 5.92 -23.19 -18.29
CA ILE A 398 5.22 -24.37 -17.81
C ILE A 398 5.12 -25.35 -18.98
N ARG A 399 5.84 -26.46 -18.90
CA ARG A 399 5.74 -27.54 -19.89
C ARG A 399 4.35 -28.16 -19.81
N LYS A 400 3.55 -28.05 -20.88
CA LYS A 400 2.35 -28.85 -21.04
C LYS A 400 2.76 -30.32 -21.08
N PRO A 401 2.07 -31.25 -20.37
CA PRO A 401 2.32 -32.66 -20.55
C PRO A 401 2.08 -33.00 -22.03
N LYS A 402 3.05 -33.68 -22.68
CA LYS A 402 2.86 -34.17 -24.04
C LYS A 402 1.72 -35.19 -23.97
N THR A 403 0.57 -34.86 -24.53
CA THR A 403 -0.52 -35.80 -24.76
C THR A 403 0.02 -36.86 -25.73
N LYS A 404 0.30 -38.06 -25.25
CA LYS A 404 0.56 -39.19 -26.13
C LYS A 404 -0.77 -39.47 -26.86
N THR A 405 -0.87 -39.05 -28.09
CA THR A 405 -1.94 -39.48 -28.99
C THR A 405 -1.63 -40.98 -29.27
N PHE A 406 -2.35 -41.86 -28.61
CA PHE A 406 -2.41 -43.24 -29.06
C PHE A 406 -3.24 -43.21 -30.34
N MET A 407 -2.62 -43.41 -31.49
CA MET A 407 -3.32 -43.81 -32.71
C MET A 407 -3.81 -45.25 -32.45
N VAL A 408 -5.11 -45.44 -32.50
CA VAL A 408 -5.79 -46.73 -32.58
C VAL A 408 -5.87 -47.11 -34.04
#